data_19fe10b57d1590898a6bec6d445eeae8
#
_entry.id   19fe10b57d1590898a6bec6d445eeae8
#
_cell.length_a   1.000
_cell.length_b   1.000
_cell.length_c   1.000
_cell.angle_alpha   90.00
_cell.angle_beta   90.00
_cell.angle_gamma   90.00
#
_symmetry.space_group_name_H-M   'P 1'
#
loop_
_entity.id
_entity.type
_entity.pdbx_description
1 polymer ?
#
loop_
_entity_poly.entity_id
_entity_poly.type
_entity_poly.pdbx_seq_one_letter_code
_entity_poly.pdbx_strand_id
1 'polypeptide(L)'
;MKSITNNSLEFQNTNFAYMEMGGQTWLLAAEVGQALGYADDKAIHRIFNRHADEFTQQMTGVVKVTTPGGMQDARMFSLRSAHLIDMFARTPKAKEFRRWVLDILDREVAQGNVNPAFDFKMHVHNINVACIHLEVMRDIWRNELDPALRALGSPIAVKMVDRLDACAQVNGVRGGMERASGLKGLQYH
;
A
#
# COMPACT_ATOMS: atom_id res chain seq x y z
N MET A 1 -14.56 -9.02 19.97
CA MET A 1 -13.51 -8.64 20.95
C MET A 1 -12.23 -8.42 20.14
N LYS A 2 -11.71 -7.19 20.06
CA LYS A 2 -10.44 -6.90 19.38
C LYS A 2 -9.33 -7.11 20.39
N SER A 3 -8.46 -8.08 20.14
CA SER A 3 -7.30 -8.36 21.00
C SER A 3 -6.30 -7.23 20.88
N ILE A 4 -5.99 -6.59 21.98
CA ILE A 4 -4.82 -5.72 22.12
C ILE A 4 -3.64 -6.69 22.28
N THR A 5 -2.88 -6.91 21.22
CA THR A 5 -1.61 -7.63 21.31
C THR A 5 -0.60 -6.69 21.97
N ASN A 6 -0.02 -7.13 23.08
CA ASN A 6 1.05 -6.40 23.80
C ASN A 6 2.38 -6.44 23.02
N ASN A 7 2.38 -5.97 21.80
CA ASN A 7 3.60 -5.68 21.06
C ASN A 7 3.89 -4.20 21.27
N SER A 8 5.00 -3.85 21.88
CA SER A 8 5.44 -2.47 22.06
C SER A 8 6.41 -2.11 20.93
N LEU A 9 6.10 -1.05 20.21
CA LEU A 9 7.05 -0.37 19.35
C LEU A 9 7.72 0.71 20.20
N GLU A 10 9.04 0.81 20.16
CA GLU A 10 9.81 1.78 20.93
C GLU A 10 10.57 2.71 19.96
N PHE A 11 10.42 4.00 20.21
CA PHE A 11 11.22 5.05 19.59
C PHE A 11 11.85 5.94 20.67
N GLN A 12 13.16 5.87 20.83
CA GLN A 12 13.88 6.55 21.91
C GLN A 12 13.25 6.20 23.28
N ASN A 13 12.66 7.19 23.96
CA ASN A 13 12.02 7.01 25.27
C ASN A 13 10.48 6.97 25.19
N THR A 14 9.92 6.77 23.98
CA THR A 14 8.47 6.68 23.76
C THR A 14 8.11 5.25 23.41
N ASN A 15 7.31 4.62 24.26
CA ASN A 15 6.69 3.32 23.97
C ASN A 15 5.33 3.57 23.33
N PHE A 16 5.11 2.98 22.15
CA PHE A 16 3.85 3.05 21.45
C PHE A 16 2.98 1.85 21.81
N ALA A 17 1.79 2.12 22.35
CA ALA A 17 0.73 1.14 22.44
C ALA A 17 0.03 1.06 21.07
N TYR A 18 0.56 0.24 20.17
CA TYR A 18 -0.02 0.15 18.84
C TYR A 18 -1.14 -0.88 18.74
N MET A 19 -2.02 -0.68 17.79
CA MET A 19 -3.06 -1.63 17.44
C MET A 19 -2.91 -2.08 15.99
N GLU A 20 -3.14 -3.37 15.76
CA GLU A 20 -3.23 -3.90 14.41
C GLU A 20 -4.70 -3.94 13.96
N MET A 21 -5.02 -3.24 12.89
CA MET A 21 -6.35 -3.26 12.29
C MET A 21 -6.23 -3.30 10.76
N GLY A 22 -6.88 -4.28 10.15
CA GLY A 22 -6.88 -4.43 8.69
C GLY A 22 -5.48 -4.67 8.11
N GLY A 23 -4.58 -5.38 8.83
CA GLY A 23 -3.21 -5.62 8.42
C GLY A 23 -2.30 -4.38 8.46
N GLN A 24 -2.69 -3.36 9.22
CA GLN A 24 -1.90 -2.15 9.41
C GLN A 24 -1.66 -1.87 10.89
N THR A 25 -0.49 -1.31 11.17
CA THR A 25 -0.13 -0.79 12.50
C THR A 25 -0.66 0.62 12.68
N TRP A 26 -1.33 0.86 13.81
CA TRP A 26 -1.95 2.13 14.17
C TRP A 26 -1.38 2.67 15.47
N LEU A 27 -1.03 3.95 15.48
CA LEU A 27 -0.42 4.67 16.59
C LEU A 27 -1.37 5.73 17.13
N LEU A 28 -1.35 5.97 18.44
CA LEU A 28 -2.13 7.04 19.07
C LEU A 28 -1.52 8.42 18.76
N ALA A 29 -2.37 9.42 18.53
CA ALA A 29 -1.94 10.80 18.26
C ALA A 29 -1.06 11.37 19.38
N ALA A 30 -1.37 11.05 20.64
CA ALA A 30 -0.62 11.48 21.80
C ALA A 30 0.82 10.95 21.78
N GLU A 31 1.01 9.67 21.46
CA GLU A 31 2.31 9.02 21.39
C GLU A 31 3.15 9.55 20.21
N VAL A 32 2.52 9.76 19.06
CA VAL A 32 3.17 10.42 17.91
C VAL A 32 3.62 11.83 18.28
N GLY A 33 2.79 12.59 19.00
CA GLY A 33 3.14 13.91 19.51
C GLY A 33 4.36 13.88 20.43
N GLN A 34 4.36 12.98 21.41
CA GLN A 34 5.46 12.79 22.35
C GLN A 34 6.76 12.39 21.62
N ALA A 35 6.70 11.45 20.70
CA ALA A 35 7.84 11.00 19.91
C ALA A 35 8.45 12.15 19.07
N LEU A 36 7.60 13.00 18.51
CA LEU A 36 8.02 14.18 17.78
C LEU A 36 8.51 15.33 18.70
N GLY A 37 8.38 15.20 20.01
CA GLY A 37 8.83 16.19 21.00
C GLY A 37 7.85 17.32 21.23
N TYR A 38 6.58 17.15 20.91
CA TYR A 38 5.52 18.07 21.30
C TYR A 38 5.08 17.83 22.74
N ALA A 39 4.67 18.90 23.43
CA ALA A 39 4.20 18.82 24.82
C ALA A 39 2.82 18.15 24.95
N ASP A 40 2.00 18.24 23.91
CA ASP A 40 0.66 17.68 23.87
C ASP A 40 0.28 17.21 22.44
N ASP A 41 -0.83 16.48 22.32
CA ASP A 41 -1.38 15.98 21.06
C ASP A 41 -2.07 17.07 20.23
N LYS A 42 -2.33 18.25 20.80
CA LYS A 42 -2.98 19.37 20.09
C LYS A 42 -2.15 19.84 18.90
N ALA A 43 -0.82 19.70 18.98
CA ALA A 43 0.06 20.00 17.87
C ALA A 43 -0.21 19.06 16.69
N ILE A 44 -0.37 17.76 16.95
CA ILE A 44 -0.68 16.74 15.95
C ILE A 44 -2.05 16.98 15.34
N HIS A 45 -3.06 17.27 16.15
CA HIS A 45 -4.39 17.63 15.67
C HIS A 45 -4.38 18.88 14.77
N ARG A 46 -3.58 19.90 15.10
CA ARG A 46 -3.42 21.10 14.26
C ARG A 46 -2.75 20.80 12.93
N ILE A 47 -1.72 19.95 12.92
CA ILE A 47 -1.07 19.50 11.68
C ILE A 47 -2.09 18.75 10.83
N PHE A 48 -2.75 17.75 11.39
CA PHE A 48 -3.78 16.97 10.70
C PHE A 48 -4.89 17.86 10.13
N ASN A 49 -5.47 18.77 10.91
CA ASN A 49 -6.56 19.62 10.44
C ASN A 49 -6.12 20.60 9.34
N ARG A 50 -4.86 21.05 9.36
CA ARG A 50 -4.32 21.95 8.32
C ARG A 50 -4.11 21.25 6.98
N HIS A 51 -3.82 19.97 7.00
CA HIS A 51 -3.49 19.16 5.84
C HIS A 51 -4.49 18.00 5.66
N ALA A 52 -5.74 18.20 6.10
CA ALA A 52 -6.75 17.14 6.13
C ALA A 52 -7.05 16.54 4.74
N ASP A 53 -6.84 17.31 3.69
CA ASP A 53 -6.97 16.94 2.29
C ASP A 53 -5.93 15.89 1.82
N GLU A 54 -4.79 15.79 2.52
CA GLU A 54 -3.75 14.80 2.23
C GLU A 54 -3.98 13.45 2.93
N PHE A 55 -4.93 13.39 3.90
CA PHE A 55 -5.23 12.19 4.65
C PHE A 55 -6.48 11.48 4.13
N THR A 56 -6.33 10.22 3.76
CA THR A 56 -7.48 9.40 3.39
C THR A 56 -8.19 8.82 4.62
N GLN A 57 -9.44 8.37 4.45
CA GLN A 57 -10.21 7.72 5.53
C GLN A 57 -9.53 6.44 6.06
N GLN A 58 -8.71 5.78 5.25
CA GLN A 58 -7.96 4.58 5.64
C GLN A 58 -6.69 4.88 6.43
N MET A 59 -6.30 6.14 6.53
CA MET A 59 -5.09 6.59 7.20
C MET A 59 -5.33 7.08 8.62
N THR A 60 -6.58 7.38 8.98
CA THR A 60 -6.95 7.93 10.29
C THR A 60 -8.13 7.18 10.88
N GLY A 61 -8.18 7.09 12.21
CA GLY A 61 -9.27 6.46 12.94
C GLY A 61 -9.49 7.11 14.31
N VAL A 62 -10.60 6.76 14.93
CA VAL A 62 -10.90 7.15 16.31
C VAL A 62 -11.22 5.90 17.09
N VAL A 63 -10.63 5.76 18.27
CA VAL A 63 -10.87 4.66 19.20
C VAL A 63 -11.22 5.18 20.57
N LYS A 64 -11.97 4.40 21.33
CA LYS A 64 -12.23 4.70 22.73
C LYS A 64 -11.12 4.11 23.58
N VAL A 65 -10.44 4.96 24.32
CA VAL A 65 -9.41 4.56 25.29
C VAL A 65 -9.90 4.84 26.70
N THR A 66 -9.57 3.95 27.64
CA THR A 66 -9.86 4.14 29.04
C THR A 66 -8.75 4.98 29.65
N THR A 67 -9.10 6.13 30.17
CA THR A 67 -8.19 7.03 30.92
C THR A 67 -8.60 7.11 32.38
N PRO A 68 -7.78 7.64 33.29
CA PRO A 68 -8.18 7.89 34.66
C PRO A 68 -9.42 8.78 34.81
N GLY A 69 -9.73 9.61 33.79
CA GLY A 69 -10.92 10.45 33.71
C GLY A 69 -12.13 9.80 33.02
N GLY A 70 -12.07 8.49 32.71
CA GLY A 70 -13.12 7.75 32.03
C GLY A 70 -12.77 7.40 30.57
N MET A 71 -13.77 6.92 29.83
CA MET A 71 -13.61 6.61 28.41
C MET A 71 -13.57 7.89 27.57
N GLN A 72 -12.51 8.02 26.78
CA GLN A 72 -12.31 9.16 25.88
C GLN A 72 -12.03 8.69 24.46
N ASP A 73 -12.47 9.49 23.49
CA ASP A 73 -12.15 9.27 22.09
C ASP A 73 -10.72 9.73 21.81
N ALA A 74 -9.88 8.81 21.33
CA ALA A 74 -8.52 9.08 20.94
C ALA A 74 -8.35 8.89 19.42
N ARG A 75 -7.68 9.84 18.78
CA ARG A 75 -7.35 9.74 17.37
C ARG A 75 -6.15 8.83 17.19
N MET A 76 -6.24 8.01 16.15
CA MET A 76 -5.17 7.13 15.72
C MET A 76 -4.74 7.44 14.29
N PHE A 77 -3.50 7.13 14.02
CA PHE A 77 -2.87 7.29 12.71
C PHE A 77 -2.20 5.98 12.30
N SER A 78 -2.40 5.57 11.03
CA SER A 78 -1.58 4.49 10.46
C SER A 78 -0.11 4.93 10.39
N LEU A 79 0.83 3.98 10.23
CA LEU A 79 2.25 4.33 10.04
C LEU A 79 2.45 5.30 8.88
N ARG A 80 1.69 5.15 7.80
CA ARG A 80 1.72 6.08 6.65
C ARG A 80 1.31 7.49 7.04
N SER A 81 0.25 7.65 7.83
CA SER A 81 -0.17 8.97 8.30
C SER A 81 0.76 9.54 9.36
N ALA A 82 1.37 8.70 10.21
CA ALA A 82 2.42 9.14 11.13
C ALA A 82 3.63 9.69 10.36
N HIS A 83 4.01 9.04 9.24
CA HIS A 83 5.04 9.55 8.34
C HIS A 83 4.64 10.89 7.69
N LEU A 84 3.39 11.01 7.25
CA LEU A 84 2.91 12.26 6.67
C LEU A 84 2.89 13.40 7.69
N ILE A 85 2.48 13.14 8.94
CA ILE A 85 2.52 14.11 10.04
C ILE A 85 3.95 14.58 10.31
N ASP A 86 4.91 13.65 10.32
CA ASP A 86 6.31 14.01 10.58
C ASP A 86 6.91 14.90 9.49
N MET A 87 6.46 14.77 8.24
CA MET A 87 6.88 15.64 7.14
C MET A 87 6.50 17.10 7.37
N PHE A 88 5.37 17.34 8.03
CA PHE A 88 4.90 18.68 8.40
C PHE A 88 5.42 19.15 9.77
N ALA A 89 5.96 18.23 10.56
CA ALA A 89 6.51 18.57 11.87
C ALA A 89 7.83 19.32 11.75
N ARG A 90 7.95 20.45 12.49
CA ARG A 90 9.14 21.30 12.49
C ARG A 90 9.94 21.11 13.78
N THR A 91 10.15 19.86 14.20
CA THR A 91 10.90 19.55 15.42
C THR A 91 12.25 18.92 15.10
N PRO A 92 13.25 19.06 15.98
CA PRO A 92 14.53 18.38 15.79
C PRO A 92 14.41 16.85 15.70
N LYS A 93 13.43 16.26 16.41
CA LYS A 93 13.17 14.82 16.43
C LYS A 93 12.49 14.27 15.17
N ALA A 94 11.85 15.12 14.35
CA ALA A 94 11.10 14.69 13.19
C ALA A 94 11.96 13.88 12.20
N LYS A 95 13.24 14.28 12.00
CA LYS A 95 14.13 13.57 11.08
C LYS A 95 14.43 12.12 11.54
N GLU A 96 14.62 11.91 12.83
CA GLU A 96 14.89 10.58 13.40
C GLU A 96 13.62 9.73 13.44
N PHE A 97 12.51 10.35 13.81
CA PHE A 97 11.20 9.68 13.81
C PHE A 97 10.81 9.22 12.39
N ARG A 98 11.06 10.04 11.37
CA ARG A 98 10.82 9.67 9.96
C ARG A 98 11.59 8.41 9.53
N ARG A 99 12.86 8.32 9.89
CA ARG A 99 13.67 7.12 9.61
C ARG A 99 13.08 5.89 10.29
N TRP A 100 12.76 6.03 11.58
CA TRP A 100 12.17 4.94 12.34
C TRP A 100 10.82 4.45 11.79
N VAL A 101 9.93 5.36 11.36
CA VAL A 101 8.66 4.98 10.71
C VAL A 101 8.90 4.27 9.38
N LEU A 102 9.84 4.75 8.57
CA LEU A 102 10.19 4.11 7.30
C LEU A 102 10.77 2.72 7.52
N ASP A 103 11.65 2.53 8.51
CA ASP A 103 12.21 1.21 8.86
C ASP A 103 11.12 0.21 9.29
N ILE A 104 10.05 0.68 9.93
CA ILE A 104 8.91 -0.18 10.28
C ILE A 104 8.09 -0.48 9.02
N LEU A 105 7.79 0.50 8.18
CA LEU A 105 7.06 0.30 6.93
C LEU A 105 7.79 -0.69 6.02
N ASP A 106 9.11 -0.61 5.91
CA ASP A 106 9.92 -1.54 5.13
C ASP A 106 9.84 -2.97 5.70
N ARG A 107 9.86 -3.11 7.03
CA ARG A 107 9.66 -4.42 7.70
C ARG A 107 8.27 -4.98 7.45
N GLU A 108 7.22 -4.17 7.58
CA GLU A 108 5.84 -4.58 7.29
C GLU A 108 5.70 -5.07 5.85
N VAL A 109 6.30 -4.35 4.88
CA VAL A 109 6.33 -4.76 3.47
C VAL A 109 7.07 -6.08 3.30
N ALA A 110 8.23 -6.25 3.94
CA ALA A 110 9.04 -7.47 3.86
C ALA A 110 8.34 -8.69 4.48
N GLN A 111 7.48 -8.47 5.48
CA GLN A 111 6.66 -9.52 6.13
C GLN A 111 5.37 -9.84 5.38
N GLY A 112 5.11 -9.17 4.25
CA GLY A 112 3.89 -9.35 3.47
C GLY A 112 2.65 -8.63 4.06
N ASN A 113 2.82 -7.84 5.10
CA ASN A 113 1.79 -6.92 5.62
C ASN A 113 1.66 -5.74 4.68
N VAL A 114 1.20 -6.00 3.47
CA VAL A 114 1.04 -4.98 2.43
C VAL A 114 -0.16 -4.13 2.77
N ASN A 115 0.04 -2.82 2.68
CA ASN A 115 -1.04 -1.85 2.84
C ASN A 115 -2.28 -2.26 2.01
N PRO A 116 -3.47 -2.42 2.62
CA PRO A 116 -4.70 -2.77 1.91
C PRO A 116 -5.09 -1.78 0.79
N ALA A 117 -4.47 -0.58 0.72
CA ALA A 117 -4.63 0.32 -0.41
C ALA A 117 -3.98 -0.22 -1.70
N PHE A 118 -3.06 -1.19 -1.61
CA PHE A 118 -2.48 -1.88 -2.75
C PHE A 118 -2.66 -3.40 -2.58
N ASP A 119 -3.77 -3.90 -3.08
CA ASP A 119 -4.04 -5.35 -3.08
C ASP A 119 -3.22 -6.04 -4.17
N PHE A 120 -2.03 -6.51 -3.79
CA PHE A 120 -1.16 -7.28 -4.69
C PHE A 120 -1.85 -8.51 -5.26
N LYS A 121 -2.70 -9.19 -4.48
CA LYS A 121 -3.42 -10.37 -4.96
C LYS A 121 -4.35 -10.01 -6.10
N MET A 122 -5.12 -8.94 -5.93
CA MET A 122 -6.02 -8.43 -6.96
C MET A 122 -5.23 -8.00 -8.22
N HIS A 123 -4.10 -7.31 -8.05
CA HIS A 123 -3.30 -6.84 -9.19
C HIS A 123 -2.62 -7.99 -9.92
N VAL A 124 -2.04 -8.97 -9.21
CA VAL A 124 -1.48 -10.20 -9.80
C VAL A 124 -2.56 -10.96 -10.57
N HIS A 125 -3.76 -11.07 -9.97
CA HIS A 125 -4.92 -11.67 -10.60
C HIS A 125 -5.29 -10.96 -11.92
N ASN A 126 -5.50 -9.65 -11.87
CA ASN A 126 -5.88 -8.87 -13.06
C ASN A 126 -4.83 -8.95 -14.17
N ILE A 127 -3.55 -8.93 -13.82
CA ILE A 127 -2.45 -9.09 -14.78
C ILE A 127 -2.44 -10.50 -15.38
N ASN A 128 -2.68 -11.54 -14.59
CA ASN A 128 -2.77 -12.91 -15.10
C ASN A 128 -3.93 -13.06 -16.09
N VAL A 129 -5.11 -12.52 -15.75
CA VAL A 129 -6.26 -12.51 -16.67
C VAL A 129 -5.91 -11.79 -17.96
N ALA A 130 -5.32 -10.61 -17.87
CA ALA A 130 -4.90 -9.85 -19.07
C ALA A 130 -3.90 -10.64 -19.93
N CYS A 131 -2.91 -11.29 -19.31
CA CYS A 131 -1.93 -12.12 -20.01
C CYS A 131 -2.60 -13.30 -20.77
N ILE A 132 -3.53 -14.01 -20.09
CA ILE A 132 -4.27 -15.13 -20.73
C ILE A 132 -5.04 -14.65 -21.96
N HIS A 133 -5.78 -13.54 -21.83
CA HIS A 133 -6.54 -13.00 -22.97
C HIS A 133 -5.62 -12.53 -24.10
N LEU A 134 -4.50 -11.89 -23.77
CA LEU A 134 -3.53 -11.46 -24.78
C LEU A 134 -2.86 -12.65 -25.49
N GLU A 135 -2.59 -13.74 -24.79
CA GLU A 135 -2.06 -14.97 -25.39
C GLU A 135 -3.07 -15.59 -26.36
N VAL A 136 -4.34 -15.69 -25.97
CA VAL A 136 -5.42 -16.19 -26.84
C VAL A 136 -5.59 -15.29 -28.08
N MET A 137 -5.60 -13.96 -27.89
CA MET A 137 -5.69 -13.01 -29.00
C MET A 137 -4.52 -13.14 -29.98
N ARG A 138 -3.32 -13.34 -29.47
CA ARG A 138 -2.11 -13.54 -30.28
C ARG A 138 -2.16 -14.85 -31.05
N ASP A 139 -2.69 -15.91 -30.46
CA ASP A 139 -2.80 -17.22 -31.12
C ASP A 139 -3.85 -17.18 -32.23
N ILE A 140 -5.01 -16.56 -32.01
CA ILE A 140 -6.03 -16.31 -33.07
C ILE A 140 -5.43 -15.48 -34.19
N TRP A 141 -4.67 -14.42 -33.84
CA TRP A 141 -4.02 -13.60 -34.85
C TRP A 141 -3.04 -14.40 -35.69
N ARG A 142 -2.10 -15.14 -35.06
CA ARG A 142 -1.06 -15.88 -35.79
C ARG A 142 -1.59 -17.02 -36.64
N ASN A 143 -2.60 -17.73 -36.14
CA ASN A 143 -3.06 -18.95 -36.76
C ASN A 143 -4.19 -18.72 -37.77
N GLU A 144 -4.98 -17.65 -37.60
CA GLU A 144 -6.19 -17.42 -38.38
C GLU A 144 -6.18 -16.09 -39.16
N LEU A 145 -5.99 -14.96 -38.45
CA LEU A 145 -6.19 -13.64 -39.04
C LEU A 145 -5.01 -13.15 -39.87
N ASP A 146 -3.77 -13.29 -39.43
CA ASP A 146 -2.59 -12.83 -40.18
C ASP A 146 -2.44 -13.56 -41.54
N PRO A 147 -2.54 -14.90 -41.62
CA PRO A 147 -2.50 -15.59 -42.90
C PRO A 147 -3.63 -15.17 -43.86
N ALA A 148 -4.85 -15.03 -43.34
CA ALA A 148 -5.99 -14.62 -44.13
C ALA A 148 -5.86 -13.18 -44.68
N LEU A 149 -5.43 -12.24 -43.81
CA LEU A 149 -5.23 -10.83 -44.19
C LEU A 149 -4.08 -10.65 -45.17
N ARG A 150 -2.98 -11.43 -45.04
CA ARG A 150 -1.88 -11.42 -46.00
C ARG A 150 -2.28 -11.96 -47.34
N ALA A 151 -3.09 -13.02 -47.38
CA ALA A 151 -3.63 -13.57 -48.64
C ALA A 151 -4.52 -12.57 -49.38
N LEU A 152 -5.22 -11.69 -48.64
CA LEU A 152 -6.03 -10.60 -49.18
C LEU A 152 -5.23 -9.34 -49.53
N GLY A 153 -3.92 -9.30 -49.28
CA GLY A 153 -3.07 -8.12 -49.48
C GLY A 153 -3.40 -6.96 -48.52
N SER A 154 -4.03 -7.24 -47.37
CA SER A 154 -4.46 -6.21 -46.44
C SER A 154 -3.29 -5.55 -45.69
N PRO A 155 -3.19 -4.22 -45.65
CA PRO A 155 -2.14 -3.52 -44.90
C PRO A 155 -2.31 -3.65 -43.37
N ILE A 156 -3.45 -4.15 -42.91
CA ILE A 156 -3.73 -4.36 -41.48
C ILE A 156 -2.82 -5.44 -40.91
N ALA A 157 -2.49 -6.47 -41.68
CA ALA A 157 -1.59 -7.54 -41.25
C ALA A 157 -0.25 -6.99 -40.74
N VAL A 158 0.36 -6.06 -41.47
CA VAL A 158 1.64 -5.46 -41.08
C VAL A 158 1.49 -4.54 -39.85
N LYS A 159 0.44 -3.74 -39.81
CA LYS A 159 0.22 -2.78 -38.70
C LYS A 159 -0.08 -3.43 -37.35
N MET A 160 -0.62 -4.62 -37.32
CA MET A 160 -1.03 -5.32 -36.10
C MET A 160 0.08 -6.18 -35.51
N VAL A 161 1.02 -6.67 -36.30
CA VAL A 161 2.13 -7.53 -35.81
C VAL A 161 2.92 -6.86 -34.70
N ASP A 162 3.41 -5.65 -34.93
CA ASP A 162 4.22 -4.92 -33.94
C ASP A 162 3.46 -4.65 -32.63
N ARG A 163 2.14 -4.41 -32.73
CA ARG A 163 1.31 -4.12 -31.56
C ARG A 163 1.05 -5.37 -30.72
N LEU A 164 0.84 -6.51 -31.35
CA LEU A 164 0.63 -7.79 -30.66
C LEU A 164 1.94 -8.33 -30.07
N ASP A 165 3.08 -8.08 -30.71
CA ASP A 165 4.37 -8.42 -30.14
C ASP A 165 4.73 -7.52 -28.96
N ALA A 166 4.33 -6.23 -28.95
CA ALA A 166 4.47 -5.35 -27.81
C ALA A 166 3.65 -5.83 -26.59
N CYS A 167 2.52 -6.51 -26.79
CA CYS A 167 1.75 -7.11 -25.69
C CYS A 167 2.54 -8.20 -24.93
N ALA A 168 3.57 -8.79 -25.53
CA ALA A 168 4.43 -9.75 -24.83
C ALA A 168 5.19 -9.14 -23.65
N GLN A 169 5.36 -7.81 -23.61
CA GLN A 169 6.00 -7.11 -22.50
C GLN A 169 5.17 -7.19 -21.20
N VAL A 170 3.84 -7.39 -21.30
CA VAL A 170 2.95 -7.58 -20.15
C VAL A 170 3.34 -8.82 -19.34
N ASN A 171 3.89 -9.86 -19.99
CA ASN A 171 4.43 -11.04 -19.31
C ASN A 171 5.62 -10.71 -18.41
N GLY A 172 6.43 -9.72 -18.76
CA GLY A 172 7.51 -9.21 -17.91
C GLY A 172 6.97 -8.55 -16.63
N VAL A 173 5.90 -7.78 -16.75
CA VAL A 173 5.21 -7.15 -15.61
C VAL A 173 4.61 -8.22 -14.71
N ARG A 174 3.94 -9.26 -15.26
CA ARG A 174 3.42 -10.41 -14.52
C ARG A 174 4.51 -11.06 -13.69
N GLY A 175 5.64 -11.44 -14.32
CA GLY A 175 6.76 -12.07 -13.62
C GLY A 175 7.39 -11.18 -12.55
N GLY A 176 7.41 -9.87 -12.73
CA GLY A 176 7.83 -8.89 -11.73
C GLY A 176 6.92 -8.88 -10.51
N MET A 177 5.62 -8.85 -10.73
CA MET A 177 4.63 -8.83 -9.65
C MET A 177 4.52 -10.17 -8.91
N GLU A 178 4.65 -11.30 -9.61
CA GLU A 178 4.71 -12.62 -8.99
C GLU A 178 5.93 -12.74 -8.05
N ARG A 179 7.09 -12.24 -8.47
CA ARG A 179 8.28 -12.21 -7.60
C ARG A 179 8.11 -11.29 -6.39
N ALA A 180 7.54 -10.11 -6.58
CA ALA A 180 7.34 -9.13 -5.53
C ALA A 180 6.29 -9.57 -4.50
N SER A 181 5.26 -10.30 -4.94
CA SER A 181 4.16 -10.76 -4.08
C SER A 181 4.39 -12.15 -3.47
N GLY A 182 5.37 -12.92 -3.95
CA GLY A 182 5.54 -14.32 -3.59
C GLY A 182 4.42 -15.25 -4.12
N LEU A 183 3.48 -14.72 -4.88
CA LEU A 183 2.34 -15.43 -5.44
C LEU A 183 2.71 -15.98 -6.83
N LYS A 184 2.78 -17.29 -6.99
CA LYS A 184 2.91 -17.93 -8.30
C LYS A 184 1.52 -18.26 -8.82
N GLY A 185 1.24 -17.80 -10.04
CA GLY A 185 0.13 -18.20 -10.89
C GLY A 185 -1.16 -18.52 -10.13
N LEU A 186 -2.02 -17.54 -9.89
CA LEU A 186 -3.38 -17.82 -9.42
C LEU A 186 -4.08 -18.59 -10.53
N GLN A 187 -4.09 -19.92 -10.43
CA GLN A 187 -4.90 -20.75 -11.29
C GLN A 187 -6.36 -20.52 -10.94
N TYR A 188 -7.14 -20.18 -11.97
CA TYR A 188 -8.59 -20.18 -11.87
C TYR A 188 -9.09 -21.62 -11.89
N HIS A 189 -9.95 -21.91 -10.93
CA HIS A 189 -10.95 -22.95 -11.04
C HIS A 189 -12.29 -22.32 -11.41
#